data_cb276e29adfcd8ee4a5ee26751a640b4
#
_entry.id   cb276e29adfcd8ee4a5ee26751a640b4
#
_cell.length_a   1.000
_cell.length_b   1.000
_cell.length_c   1.000
_cell.angle_alpha   90.00
_cell.angle_beta   90.00
_cell.angle_gamma   90.00
#
_symmetry.space_group_name_H-M   'P 1'
#
loop_
_entity.id
_entity.type
_entity.pdbx_description
1 polymer ?
#
loop_
_entity_poly.entity_id
_entity_poly.type
_entity_poly.pdbx_seq_one_letter_code
_entity_poly.pdbx_strand_id
1 'polypeptide(L)'
;MNELILGIISFLTSTVAGVVGIGGGMMLIAIMPSFIPLNALIPVHGLTQMSSNFSRAVFGYKDVQFEVIPKFLLGSFIGIGIFAAILNFISLQYVPLFIGTYILLSLWSEKFNEKIKRYESYFLAGFFQTGLSMVVGATGPLTMTLLLKDYQNKDKVVATGAALMSITHILKVFVFMY
;
A
#
# COMPACT_ATOMS: atom_id res chain seq x y z
N MET A 1 20.31 17.60 -2.37
CA MET A 1 19.58 17.79 -3.64
C MET A 1 18.59 16.65 -3.91
N ASN A 2 19.01 15.40 -3.80
CA ASN A 2 18.13 14.24 -4.01
C ASN A 2 16.94 14.19 -3.06
N GLU A 3 17.11 14.59 -1.79
CA GLU A 3 16.05 14.62 -0.78
C GLU A 3 14.94 15.62 -1.13
N LEU A 4 15.31 16.81 -1.62
CA LEU A 4 14.33 17.82 -2.04
C LEU A 4 13.53 17.33 -3.25
N ILE A 5 14.21 16.73 -4.24
CA ILE A 5 13.56 16.16 -5.43
C ILE A 5 12.60 15.05 -5.03
N LEU A 6 13.04 14.15 -4.16
CA LEU A 6 12.19 13.07 -3.65
C LEU A 6 10.99 13.60 -2.86
N GLY A 7 11.17 14.66 -2.08
CA GLY A 7 10.08 15.35 -1.39
C GLY A 7 9.04 15.92 -2.36
N ILE A 8 9.47 16.57 -3.43
CA ILE A 8 8.57 17.10 -4.49
C ILE A 8 7.82 15.95 -5.19
N ILE A 9 8.52 14.89 -5.58
CA ILE A 9 7.91 13.71 -6.20
C ILE A 9 6.89 13.07 -5.27
N SER A 10 7.22 12.94 -3.99
CA SER A 10 6.33 12.41 -2.96
C SER A 10 5.06 13.25 -2.81
N PHE A 11 5.19 14.57 -2.81
CA PHE A 11 4.06 15.49 -2.78
C PHE A 11 3.16 15.34 -4.01
N LEU A 12 3.74 15.33 -5.21
CA LEU A 12 3.00 15.19 -6.47
C LEU A 12 2.27 13.85 -6.55
N THR A 13 2.94 12.75 -6.22
CA THR A 13 2.34 11.40 -6.24
C THR A 13 1.25 11.25 -5.17
N SER A 14 1.41 11.90 -4.01
CA SER A 14 0.39 11.94 -2.96
C SER A 14 -0.84 12.75 -3.40
N THR A 15 -0.63 13.85 -4.13
CA THR A 15 -1.73 14.64 -4.72
C THR A 15 -2.51 13.82 -5.74
N VAL A 16 -1.82 13.10 -6.63
CA VAL A 16 -2.47 12.16 -7.57
C VAL A 16 -3.31 11.13 -6.81
N ALA A 17 -2.74 10.53 -5.75
CA ALA A 17 -3.49 9.58 -4.93
C ALA A 17 -4.70 10.21 -4.23
N GLY A 18 -4.65 11.49 -3.85
CA GLY A 18 -5.77 12.22 -3.26
C GLY A 18 -6.92 12.44 -4.24
N VAL A 19 -6.60 12.74 -5.50
CA VAL A 19 -7.60 13.01 -6.55
C VAL A 19 -8.17 11.71 -7.15
N VAL A 20 -7.30 10.77 -7.49
CA VAL A 20 -7.67 9.51 -8.17
C VAL A 20 -8.12 8.43 -7.19
N GLY A 21 -7.62 8.49 -5.95
CA GLY A 21 -7.86 7.50 -4.89
C GLY A 21 -6.82 6.40 -4.79
N ILE A 22 -6.10 6.08 -5.87
CA ILE A 22 -5.08 5.03 -5.97
C ILE A 22 -3.90 5.46 -6.83
N GLY A 23 -2.83 4.66 -6.81
CA GLY A 23 -1.72 4.76 -7.76
C GLY A 23 -0.53 5.59 -7.28
N GLY A 24 -0.72 6.62 -6.47
CA GLY A 24 0.37 7.50 -6.02
C GLY A 24 1.51 6.75 -5.31
N GLY A 25 1.17 5.78 -4.46
CA GLY A 25 2.19 4.94 -3.81
C GLY A 25 2.97 4.07 -4.79
N MET A 26 2.32 3.53 -5.83
CA MET A 26 3.00 2.76 -6.87
C MET A 26 3.91 3.65 -7.73
N MET A 27 3.46 4.85 -8.07
CA MET A 27 4.28 5.83 -8.80
C MET A 27 5.52 6.21 -7.98
N LEU A 28 5.33 6.48 -6.69
CA LEU A 28 6.44 6.85 -5.81
C LEU A 28 7.46 5.70 -5.72
N ILE A 29 7.03 4.47 -5.39
CA ILE A 29 7.95 3.34 -5.21
C ILE A 29 8.69 2.97 -6.49
N ALA A 30 8.09 3.19 -7.67
CA ALA A 30 8.73 2.95 -8.96
C ALA A 30 9.90 3.92 -9.24
N ILE A 31 9.81 5.15 -8.74
CA ILE A 31 10.82 6.20 -8.97
C ILE A 31 11.91 6.19 -7.89
N MET A 32 11.58 5.80 -6.66
CA MET A 32 12.48 5.86 -5.49
C MET A 32 13.85 5.17 -5.68
N PRO A 33 13.98 4.02 -6.37
CA PRO A 33 15.28 3.36 -6.55
C PRO A 33 16.34 4.23 -7.23
N SER A 34 15.92 5.26 -7.96
CA SER A 34 16.85 6.22 -8.60
C SER A 34 17.45 7.24 -7.61
N PHE A 35 16.94 7.33 -6.39
CA PHE A 35 17.31 8.37 -5.43
C PHE A 35 17.82 7.84 -4.10
N ILE A 36 17.43 6.64 -3.70
CA ILE A 36 17.77 6.06 -2.41
C ILE A 36 18.23 4.60 -2.53
N PRO A 37 19.06 4.12 -1.60
CA PRO A 37 19.54 2.74 -1.61
C PRO A 37 18.41 1.73 -1.35
N LEU A 38 18.55 0.50 -1.87
CA LEU A 38 17.53 -0.54 -1.85
C LEU A 38 17.07 -0.92 -0.43
N ASN A 39 17.96 -0.92 0.54
CA ASN A 39 17.62 -1.23 1.93
C ASN A 39 16.75 -0.16 2.60
N ALA A 40 16.80 1.09 2.14
CA ALA A 40 15.96 2.19 2.61
C ALA A 40 14.63 2.31 1.84
N LEU A 41 14.49 1.62 0.71
CA LEU A 41 13.38 1.80 -0.22
C LEU A 41 12.02 1.56 0.43
N ILE A 42 11.82 0.38 1.02
CA ILE A 42 10.53 -0.01 1.61
C ILE A 42 10.22 0.79 2.88
N PRO A 43 11.14 0.99 3.85
CA PRO A 43 10.85 1.78 5.03
C PRO A 43 10.58 3.26 4.73
N VAL A 44 11.35 3.91 3.85
CA VAL A 44 11.13 5.32 3.48
C VAL A 44 9.81 5.49 2.72
N HIS A 45 9.51 4.59 1.77
CA HIS A 45 8.19 4.55 1.14
C HIS A 45 7.07 4.36 2.17
N GLY A 46 7.28 3.48 3.15
CA GLY A 46 6.32 3.25 4.24
C GLY A 46 6.00 4.53 5.01
N LEU A 47 7.02 5.27 5.43
CA LEU A 47 6.87 6.53 6.16
C LEU A 47 6.13 7.60 5.36
N THR A 48 6.51 7.80 4.09
CA THR A 48 5.85 8.78 3.22
C THR A 48 4.40 8.42 2.96
N GLN A 49 4.11 7.15 2.68
CA GLN A 49 2.75 6.69 2.44
C GLN A 49 1.90 6.66 3.72
N MET A 50 2.49 6.37 4.88
CA MET A 50 1.82 6.49 6.17
C MET A 50 1.29 7.91 6.36
N SER A 51 2.14 8.93 6.19
CA SER A 51 1.76 10.35 6.34
C SER A 51 0.67 10.75 5.35
N SER A 52 0.83 10.40 4.06
CA SER A 52 -0.12 10.72 3.00
C SER A 52 -1.49 10.05 3.20
N ASN A 53 -1.51 8.76 3.54
CA ASN A 53 -2.75 8.02 3.74
C ASN A 53 -3.45 8.44 5.04
N PHE A 54 -2.69 8.62 6.13
CA PHE A 54 -3.22 9.07 7.41
C PHE A 54 -3.90 10.44 7.29
N SER A 55 -3.26 11.40 6.61
CA SER A 55 -3.87 12.70 6.36
C SER A 55 -5.20 12.58 5.62
N ARG A 56 -5.26 11.77 4.54
CA ARG A 56 -6.50 11.53 3.79
C ARG A 56 -7.60 10.85 4.65
N ALA A 57 -7.22 9.89 5.48
CA ALA A 57 -8.17 9.25 6.38
C ALA A 57 -8.72 10.22 7.42
N VAL A 58 -7.88 11.11 7.97
CA VAL A 58 -8.30 12.13 8.94
C VAL A 58 -9.21 13.17 8.29
N PHE A 59 -8.85 13.71 7.13
CA PHE A 59 -9.71 14.67 6.43
C PHE A 59 -11.03 14.07 5.95
N GLY A 60 -11.02 12.78 5.56
CA GLY A 60 -12.21 12.03 5.13
C GLY A 60 -12.87 11.20 6.23
N TYR A 61 -12.60 11.45 7.54
CA TYR A 61 -12.98 10.52 8.61
C TYR A 61 -14.47 10.19 8.67
N LYS A 62 -15.34 11.12 8.24
CA LYS A 62 -16.79 10.95 8.20
C LYS A 62 -17.24 9.89 7.20
N ASP A 63 -16.43 9.66 6.18
CA ASP A 63 -16.71 8.70 5.11
C ASP A 63 -16.02 7.35 5.33
N VAL A 64 -15.17 7.24 6.36
CA VAL A 64 -14.51 5.97 6.71
C VAL A 64 -15.53 4.94 7.19
N GLN A 65 -15.52 3.79 6.56
CA GLN A 65 -16.37 2.66 6.94
C GLN A 65 -15.64 1.80 7.98
N PHE A 66 -15.86 2.12 9.25
CA PHE A 66 -15.14 1.51 10.38
C PHE A 66 -15.41 0.02 10.55
N GLU A 67 -16.54 -0.48 10.06
CA GLU A 67 -16.93 -1.89 10.15
C GLU A 67 -15.99 -2.86 9.45
N VAL A 68 -15.25 -2.41 8.44
CA VAL A 68 -14.29 -3.27 7.72
C VAL A 68 -12.93 -3.34 8.39
N ILE A 69 -12.61 -2.34 9.24
CA ILE A 69 -11.28 -2.18 9.86
C ILE A 69 -10.89 -3.38 10.74
N PRO A 70 -11.73 -3.91 11.65
CA PRO A 70 -11.30 -4.99 12.54
C PRO A 70 -10.87 -6.26 11.79
N LYS A 71 -11.61 -6.64 10.74
CA LYS A 71 -11.28 -7.80 9.91
C LYS A 71 -9.96 -7.58 9.15
N PHE A 72 -9.80 -6.39 8.57
CA PHE A 72 -8.58 -6.04 7.86
C PHE A 72 -7.36 -6.00 8.79
N LEU A 73 -7.50 -5.41 9.97
CA LEU A 73 -6.44 -5.29 10.96
C LEU A 73 -5.97 -6.67 11.45
N LEU A 74 -6.90 -7.57 11.75
CA LEU A 74 -6.57 -8.94 12.16
C LEU A 74 -5.79 -9.68 11.06
N GLY A 75 -6.25 -9.60 9.82
CA GLY A 75 -5.53 -10.14 8.67
C GLY A 75 -4.14 -9.52 8.51
N SER A 76 -4.04 -8.20 8.67
CA SER A 76 -2.78 -7.45 8.57
C SER A 76 -1.73 -7.90 9.61
N PHE A 77 -2.12 -8.12 10.85
CA PHE A 77 -1.21 -8.61 11.90
C PHE A 77 -0.65 -9.99 11.56
N ILE A 78 -1.50 -10.90 11.10
CA ILE A 78 -1.05 -12.25 10.73
C ILE A 78 -0.18 -12.18 9.46
N GLY A 79 -0.62 -11.41 8.46
CA GLY A 79 0.12 -11.24 7.22
C GLY A 79 1.52 -10.67 7.44
N ILE A 80 1.64 -9.59 8.22
CA ILE A 80 2.94 -8.98 8.46
C ILE A 80 3.89 -9.92 9.21
N GLY A 81 3.41 -10.66 10.20
CA GLY A 81 4.23 -11.62 10.94
C GLY A 81 4.81 -12.73 10.05
N ILE A 82 3.98 -13.30 9.17
CA ILE A 82 4.40 -14.35 8.24
C ILE A 82 5.36 -13.79 7.19
N PHE A 83 5.04 -12.67 6.56
CA PHE A 83 5.87 -12.10 5.51
C PHE A 83 7.15 -11.47 6.04
N ALA A 84 7.18 -10.95 7.27
CA ALA A 84 8.42 -10.51 7.92
C ALA A 84 9.41 -11.68 8.08
N ALA A 85 8.93 -12.87 8.45
CA ALA A 85 9.77 -14.07 8.49
C ALA A 85 10.29 -14.45 7.09
N ILE A 86 9.45 -14.35 6.06
CA ILE A 86 9.82 -14.65 4.66
C ILE A 86 10.88 -13.68 4.13
N LEU A 87 10.85 -12.40 4.55
CA LEU A 87 11.82 -11.40 4.11
C LEU A 87 13.27 -11.78 4.38
N ASN A 88 13.54 -12.55 5.44
CA ASN A 88 14.89 -13.04 5.76
C ASN A 88 15.47 -13.95 4.67
N PHE A 89 14.64 -14.51 3.81
CA PHE A 89 15.03 -15.38 2.69
C PHE A 89 15.05 -14.67 1.34
N ILE A 90 14.64 -13.40 1.27
CA ILE A 90 14.60 -12.62 0.04
C ILE A 90 15.83 -11.72 -0.03
N SER A 91 16.66 -11.91 -1.06
CA SER A 91 17.77 -11.00 -1.32
C SER A 91 17.26 -9.64 -1.83
N LEU A 92 17.78 -8.56 -1.23
CA LEU A 92 17.38 -7.17 -1.55
C LEU A 92 17.55 -6.82 -3.03
N GLN A 93 18.49 -7.45 -3.72
CA GLN A 93 18.72 -7.23 -5.16
C GLN A 93 17.49 -7.56 -6.03
N TYR A 94 16.60 -8.45 -5.56
CA TYR A 94 15.38 -8.83 -6.30
C TYR A 94 14.17 -7.95 -5.96
N VAL A 95 14.25 -7.09 -4.95
CA VAL A 95 13.12 -6.21 -4.54
C VAL A 95 12.63 -5.35 -5.71
N PRO A 96 13.48 -4.66 -6.51
CA PRO A 96 13.01 -3.90 -7.66
C PRO A 96 12.29 -4.75 -8.72
N LEU A 97 12.72 -6.01 -8.91
CA LEU A 97 12.06 -6.95 -9.82
C LEU A 97 10.66 -7.32 -9.32
N PHE A 98 10.49 -7.61 -8.03
CA PHE A 98 9.19 -7.88 -7.45
C PHE A 98 8.26 -6.66 -7.54
N ILE A 99 8.76 -5.46 -7.23
CA ILE A 99 8.01 -4.21 -7.36
C ILE A 99 7.56 -4.02 -8.81
N GLY A 100 8.47 -4.08 -9.77
CA GLY A 100 8.17 -3.92 -11.19
C GLY A 100 7.16 -4.94 -11.69
N THR A 101 7.38 -6.22 -11.39
CA THR A 101 6.46 -7.30 -11.77
C THR A 101 5.05 -7.08 -11.19
N TYR A 102 4.95 -6.74 -9.90
CA TYR A 102 3.67 -6.45 -9.26
C TYR A 102 2.95 -5.27 -9.92
N ILE A 103 3.66 -4.18 -10.19
CA ILE A 103 3.08 -3.00 -10.86
C ILE A 103 2.58 -3.38 -12.25
N LEU A 104 3.37 -4.08 -13.05
CA LEU A 104 2.98 -4.51 -14.41
C LEU A 104 1.75 -5.43 -14.38
N LEU A 105 1.74 -6.41 -13.48
CA LEU A 105 0.59 -7.31 -13.33
C LEU A 105 -0.66 -6.57 -12.88
N SER A 106 -0.53 -5.62 -11.96
CA SER A 106 -1.65 -4.83 -11.44
C SER A 106 -2.26 -3.89 -12.48
N LEU A 107 -1.43 -3.37 -13.42
CA LEU A 107 -1.89 -2.43 -14.44
C LEU A 107 -2.42 -3.11 -15.70
N TRP A 108 -1.80 -4.21 -16.13
CA TRP A 108 -2.08 -4.79 -17.46
C TRP A 108 -2.64 -6.19 -17.47
N SER A 109 -2.58 -6.95 -16.36
CA SER A 109 -3.09 -8.33 -16.35
C SER A 109 -4.52 -8.39 -15.84
N GLU A 110 -5.50 -8.51 -16.74
CA GLU A 110 -6.90 -8.75 -16.39
C GLU A 110 -7.07 -10.01 -15.54
N LYS A 111 -6.37 -11.10 -15.90
CA LYS A 111 -6.42 -12.37 -15.14
C LYS A 111 -5.91 -12.21 -13.70
N PHE A 112 -4.88 -11.38 -13.50
CA PHE A 112 -4.36 -11.06 -12.16
C PHE A 112 -5.39 -10.27 -11.36
N ASN A 113 -5.98 -9.25 -11.99
CA ASN A 113 -6.99 -8.41 -11.35
C ASN A 113 -8.28 -9.19 -11.05
N GLU A 114 -8.70 -10.11 -11.93
CA GLU A 114 -9.84 -10.99 -11.66
C GLU A 114 -9.59 -11.94 -10.49
N LYS A 115 -8.38 -12.51 -10.37
CA LYS A 115 -8.01 -13.31 -9.20
C LYS A 115 -8.08 -12.51 -7.92
N ILE A 116 -7.59 -11.26 -7.93
CA ILE A 116 -7.68 -10.36 -6.77
C ILE A 116 -9.14 -10.09 -6.41
N LYS A 117 -10.00 -9.83 -7.39
CA LYS A 117 -11.45 -9.60 -7.17
C LYS A 117 -12.18 -10.77 -6.52
N ARG A 118 -11.64 -11.98 -6.59
CA ARG A 118 -12.22 -13.17 -5.91
C ARG A 118 -12.00 -13.18 -4.40
N TYR A 119 -11.06 -12.40 -3.88
CA TYR A 119 -10.88 -12.26 -2.43
C TYR A 119 -11.99 -11.35 -1.88
N GLU A 120 -13.06 -11.97 -1.39
CA GLU A 120 -14.25 -11.28 -0.86
C GLU A 120 -14.17 -10.99 0.65
N SER A 121 -12.97 -11.02 1.21
CA SER A 121 -12.77 -10.86 2.65
C SER A 121 -11.76 -9.78 2.96
N TYR A 122 -12.17 -8.80 3.77
CA TYR A 122 -11.25 -7.79 4.32
C TYR A 122 -10.14 -8.39 5.18
N PHE A 123 -10.38 -9.55 5.79
CA PHE A 123 -9.32 -10.31 6.46
C PHE A 123 -8.23 -10.77 5.48
N LEU A 124 -8.62 -11.40 4.38
CA LEU A 124 -7.67 -11.85 3.35
C LEU A 124 -6.98 -10.66 2.66
N ALA A 125 -7.74 -9.58 2.42
CA ALA A 125 -7.17 -8.35 1.88
C ALA A 125 -6.10 -7.78 2.83
N GLY A 126 -6.37 -7.70 4.12
CA GLY A 126 -5.40 -7.26 5.12
C GLY A 126 -4.17 -8.16 5.18
N PHE A 127 -4.37 -9.47 5.18
CA PHE A 127 -3.30 -10.46 5.19
C PHE A 127 -2.35 -10.30 3.99
N PHE A 128 -2.90 -10.35 2.78
CA PHE A 128 -2.07 -10.27 1.58
C PHE A 128 -1.53 -8.86 1.33
N GLN A 129 -2.34 -7.82 1.53
CA GLN A 129 -1.93 -6.45 1.28
C GLN A 129 -0.78 -6.05 2.22
N THR A 130 -0.94 -6.26 3.51
CA THR A 130 0.09 -5.88 4.49
C THR A 130 1.31 -6.76 4.34
N GLY A 131 1.14 -8.09 4.18
CA GLY A 131 2.24 -9.01 3.96
C GLY A 131 3.03 -8.70 2.70
N LEU A 132 2.38 -8.63 1.54
CA LEU A 132 3.05 -8.32 0.27
C LEU A 132 3.69 -6.93 0.27
N SER A 133 3.14 -5.95 1.01
CA SER A 133 3.71 -4.62 1.10
C SER A 133 5.12 -4.59 1.69
N MET A 134 5.51 -5.64 2.42
CA MET A 134 6.86 -5.82 2.95
C MET A 134 7.90 -6.05 1.84
N VAL A 135 7.47 -6.60 0.71
CA VAL A 135 8.34 -6.93 -0.44
C VAL A 135 8.19 -5.91 -1.56
N VAL A 136 6.95 -5.61 -1.95
CA VAL A 136 6.70 -4.74 -3.13
C VAL A 136 6.41 -3.28 -2.78
N GLY A 137 6.26 -2.98 -1.52
CA GLY A 137 6.09 -1.60 -1.03
C GLY A 137 4.67 -1.04 -1.17
N ALA A 138 4.05 -1.17 -2.34
CA ALA A 138 2.76 -0.56 -2.67
C ALA A 138 1.75 -1.60 -3.17
N THR A 139 0.76 -1.91 -2.35
CA THR A 139 -0.25 -2.97 -2.59
C THR A 139 -1.69 -2.45 -2.60
N GLY A 140 -1.87 -1.14 -2.78
CA GLY A 140 -3.16 -0.46 -2.77
C GLY A 140 -4.29 -1.08 -3.60
N PRO A 141 -4.04 -1.60 -4.81
CA PRO A 141 -5.07 -2.23 -5.63
C PRO A 141 -5.83 -3.37 -4.97
N LEU A 142 -5.18 -4.13 -4.07
CA LEU A 142 -5.81 -5.29 -3.40
C LEU A 142 -7.07 -4.89 -2.60
N THR A 143 -6.98 -3.85 -1.80
CA THR A 143 -8.11 -3.37 -0.99
C THR A 143 -9.09 -2.54 -1.80
N MET A 144 -8.58 -1.74 -2.75
CA MET A 144 -9.42 -0.87 -3.56
C MET A 144 -10.46 -1.65 -4.37
N THR A 145 -10.11 -2.83 -4.88
CA THR A 145 -11.07 -3.68 -5.63
C THR A 145 -12.25 -4.11 -4.77
N LEU A 146 -12.03 -4.42 -3.49
CA LEU A 146 -13.12 -4.74 -2.55
C LEU A 146 -13.97 -3.52 -2.23
N LEU A 147 -13.33 -2.39 -1.91
CA LEU A 147 -14.04 -1.17 -1.57
C LEU A 147 -14.91 -0.67 -2.72
N LEU A 148 -14.41 -0.74 -3.97
CA LEU A 148 -15.19 -0.38 -5.16
C LEU A 148 -16.36 -1.34 -5.44
N LYS A 149 -16.28 -2.59 -4.98
CA LYS A 149 -17.38 -3.55 -5.05
C LYS A 149 -18.46 -3.24 -4.02
N ASP A 150 -18.05 -2.92 -2.78
CA ASP A 150 -18.96 -2.78 -1.65
C ASP A 150 -19.58 -1.37 -1.55
N TYR A 151 -18.87 -0.34 -2.05
CA TYR A 151 -19.30 1.06 -1.90
C TYR A 151 -19.31 1.79 -3.25
N GLN A 152 -20.47 2.37 -3.60
CA GLN A 152 -20.63 3.19 -4.80
C GLN A 152 -20.15 4.64 -4.61
N ASN A 153 -20.11 5.11 -3.36
CA ASN A 153 -19.68 6.47 -3.04
C ASN A 153 -18.16 6.56 -3.06
N LYS A 154 -17.63 7.43 -3.92
CA LYS A 154 -16.19 7.64 -4.10
C LYS A 154 -15.50 8.09 -2.81
N ASP A 155 -16.13 8.96 -2.03
CA ASP A 155 -15.52 9.51 -0.80
C ASP A 155 -15.36 8.40 0.25
N LYS A 156 -16.36 7.51 0.38
CA LYS A 156 -16.27 6.32 1.23
C LYS A 156 -15.12 5.40 0.80
N VAL A 157 -14.99 5.15 -0.49
CA VAL A 157 -13.92 4.30 -1.04
C VAL A 157 -12.55 4.91 -0.76
N VAL A 158 -12.37 6.19 -1.05
CA VAL A 158 -11.08 6.89 -0.88
C VAL A 158 -10.71 7.01 0.60
N ALA A 159 -11.63 7.42 1.45
CA ALA A 159 -11.39 7.61 2.88
C ALA A 159 -11.11 6.26 3.59
N THR A 160 -11.93 5.25 3.32
CA THR A 160 -11.72 3.90 3.90
C THR A 160 -10.43 3.27 3.36
N GLY A 161 -10.17 3.37 2.06
CA GLY A 161 -8.93 2.93 1.46
C GLY A 161 -7.70 3.57 2.11
N ALA A 162 -7.76 4.87 2.35
CA ALA A 162 -6.69 5.60 3.04
C ALA A 162 -6.50 5.12 4.49
N ALA A 163 -7.59 4.85 5.22
CA ALA A 163 -7.51 4.30 6.57
C ALA A 163 -6.86 2.91 6.59
N LEU A 164 -7.27 2.00 5.71
CA LEU A 164 -6.69 0.65 5.60
C LEU A 164 -5.22 0.69 5.14
N MET A 165 -4.88 1.59 4.21
CA MET A 165 -3.49 1.83 3.80
C MET A 165 -2.64 2.38 4.96
N SER A 166 -3.18 3.27 5.79
CA SER A 166 -2.49 3.78 6.97
C SER A 166 -2.11 2.64 7.92
N ILE A 167 -3.04 1.72 8.19
CA ILE A 167 -2.79 0.51 8.99
C ILE A 167 -1.63 -0.29 8.39
N THR A 168 -1.70 -0.59 7.09
CA THR A 168 -0.65 -1.32 6.36
C THR A 168 0.72 -0.67 6.54
N HIS A 169 0.81 0.65 6.35
CA HIS A 169 2.08 1.35 6.41
C HIS A 169 2.60 1.55 7.83
N ILE A 170 1.73 1.76 8.82
CA ILE A 170 2.10 1.80 10.25
C ILE A 170 2.74 0.48 10.66
N LEU A 171 2.08 -0.64 10.40
CA LEU A 171 2.58 -1.96 10.74
C LEU A 171 3.91 -2.27 10.03
N LYS A 172 4.00 -1.93 8.74
CA LYS A 172 5.22 -2.10 7.95
C LYS A 172 6.39 -1.30 8.53
N VAL A 173 6.20 -0.01 8.80
CA VAL A 173 7.24 0.86 9.37
C VAL A 173 7.70 0.32 10.71
N PHE A 174 6.76 -0.12 11.56
CA PHE A 174 7.10 -0.72 12.84
C PHE A 174 8.07 -1.91 12.70
N VAL A 175 7.80 -2.84 11.76
CA VAL A 175 8.67 -4.00 11.54
C VAL A 175 10.05 -3.64 11.00
N PHE A 176 10.17 -2.58 10.19
CA PHE A 176 11.47 -2.15 9.67
C PHE A 176 12.28 -1.27 10.65
N MET A 177 11.67 -0.82 11.75
CA MET A 177 12.37 -0.04 12.80
C MET A 177 12.91 -0.93 13.92
N TYR A 178 12.46 -2.16 14.04
CA TYR A 178 12.86 -3.13 15.07
C TYR A 178 13.38 -4.43 14.45
#